data_adb8c2014345f8e2315c86dc4fec97dc
#
_entry.id   adb8c2014345f8e2315c86dc4fec97dc
#
_cell.length_a   1.000
_cell.length_b   1.000
_cell.length_c   1.000
_cell.angle_alpha   90.00
_cell.angle_beta   90.00
_cell.angle_gamma   90.00
#
_symmetry.space_group_name_H-M   'P 1'
#
loop_
_entity.id
_entity.type
_entity.pdbx_description
1 polymer ?
#
loop_
_entity_poly.entity_id
_entity_poly.type
_entity_poly.pdbx_seq_one_letter_code
_entity_poly.pdbx_strand_id
1 'polypeptide(L)' 'MTIKEFCQWAKENNVEDYDIMAYGDAGGGEYHIDIGDVEIDNINKEVVIG' A
#
# COMPACT_ATOMS: atom_id res chain seq x y z
N MET A 1 4.47 -7.76 -5.68
CA MET A 1 3.97 -8.16 -4.34
C MET A 1 2.62 -8.82 -4.48
N THR A 2 2.43 -9.96 -3.84
CA THR A 2 1.13 -10.62 -3.81
C THR A 2 0.25 -10.03 -2.71
N ILE A 3 -1.04 -10.33 -2.76
CA ILE A 3 -1.97 -9.90 -1.72
C ILE A 3 -1.56 -10.49 -0.37
N LYS A 4 -1.11 -11.73 -0.37
CA LYS A 4 -0.65 -12.39 0.85
C LYS A 4 0.55 -11.68 1.45
N GLU A 5 1.49 -11.28 0.62
CA GLU A 5 2.67 -10.54 1.05
C GLU A 5 2.29 -9.18 1.61
N PHE A 6 1.34 -8.51 0.98
CA PHE A 6 0.83 -7.22 1.45
C PHE A 6 0.17 -7.36 2.82
N CYS A 7 -0.68 -8.37 2.99
CA CYS A 7 -1.34 -8.62 4.27
C CYS A 7 -0.33 -8.91 5.37
N GLN A 8 0.69 -9.69 5.07
CA GLN A 8 1.74 -10.00 6.02
C GLN A 8 2.49 -8.74 6.43
N TRP A 9 2.83 -7.91 5.46
CA TRP A 9 3.50 -6.63 5.71
C TRP A 9 2.63 -5.72 6.59
N ALA A 10 1.33 -5.66 6.31
CA ALA A 10 0.41 -4.84 7.08
C ALA A 10 0.33 -5.28 8.54
N LYS A 11 0.33 -6.59 8.78
CA LYS A 11 0.34 -7.14 10.14
C LYS A 11 1.63 -6.79 10.87
N GLU A 12 2.75 -6.92 10.20
CA GLU A 12 4.05 -6.64 10.78
C GLU A 12 4.22 -5.15 11.13
N ASN A 13 3.54 -4.29 10.41
CA ASN A 13 3.59 -2.85 10.62
C ASN A 13 2.42 -2.30 11.42
N ASN A 14 1.51 -3.17 11.86
CA ASN A 14 0.32 -2.79 12.64
C ASN A 14 -0.57 -1.78 11.92
N VAL A 15 -0.72 -1.95 10.63
CA VAL A 15 -1.54 -1.06 9.80
C VAL A 15 -2.70 -1.78 9.12
N GLU A 16 -3.11 -2.93 9.66
CA GLU A 16 -4.20 -3.72 9.08
C GLU A 16 -5.52 -2.96 9.00
N ASP A 17 -5.73 -2.05 9.93
CA ASP A 17 -6.97 -1.27 10.01
C ASP A 17 -6.89 0.06 9.24
N TYR A 18 -5.79 0.31 8.56
CA TYR A 18 -5.62 1.52 7.79
C TYR A 18 -6.32 1.39 6.44
N ASP A 19 -6.81 2.49 5.93
CA ASP A 19 -7.37 2.53 4.59
C ASP A 19 -6.28 2.45 3.54
N ILE A 20 -6.60 1.81 2.43
CA ILE A 20 -5.69 1.76 1.29
C ILE A 20 -6.00 2.92 0.38
N MET A 21 -4.99 3.71 0.05
CA MET A 21 -5.13 4.82 -0.87
C MET A 21 -4.11 4.65 -2.00
N ALA A 22 -4.57 4.82 -3.21
CA ALA A 22 -3.69 4.81 -4.38
C ALA A 22 -3.78 6.14 -5.09
N TYR A 23 -2.65 6.76 -5.32
CA TYR A 23 -2.58 7.90 -6.19
C TYR A 23 -2.49 7.37 -7.61
N GLY A 24 -3.63 7.30 -8.25
CA GLY A 24 -3.71 6.85 -9.62
C GLY A 24 -3.26 7.93 -10.55
N ASP A 25 -2.14 7.73 -11.17
CA ASP A 25 -1.86 8.46 -12.36
C ASP A 25 -2.44 7.64 -13.50
N ALA A 26 -3.18 8.29 -14.36
CA ALA A 26 -3.79 7.65 -15.49
C ALA A 26 -2.78 7.21 -16.55
N GLY A 27 -1.55 7.04 -16.18
CA GLY A 27 -0.49 6.65 -17.10
C GLY A 27 -0.72 5.34 -17.81
N GLY A 28 -1.76 4.64 -17.49
CA GLY A 28 -2.11 3.41 -18.15
C GLY A 28 -1.03 2.35 -18.02
N GLY A 29 -1.39 1.14 -18.07
CA GLY A 29 -0.46 0.04 -17.99
C GLY A 29 -0.49 -0.62 -16.62
N GLU A 30 -0.07 -1.85 -16.63
CA GLU A 30 0.00 -2.67 -15.43
C GLU A 30 1.44 -2.69 -14.92
N TYR A 31 1.59 -2.62 -13.62
CA TYR A 31 2.91 -2.76 -13.02
C TYR A 31 2.79 -3.48 -11.70
N HIS A 32 3.89 -4.09 -11.29
CA HIS A 32 3.95 -4.78 -10.01
C HIS A 32 4.33 -3.79 -8.91
N ILE A 33 3.61 -3.84 -7.82
CA ILE A 33 3.85 -2.98 -6.67
C ILE A 33 4.78 -3.72 -5.70
N ASP A 34 5.83 -3.05 -5.29
CA ASP A 34 6.74 -3.54 -4.27
C ASP A 34 6.61 -2.71 -3.00
N ILE A 35 7.14 -3.22 -1.91
CA ILE A 35 7.08 -2.53 -0.62
C ILE A 35 7.69 -1.13 -0.71
N GLY A 36 8.67 -0.92 -1.55
CA GLY A 36 9.25 0.40 -1.73
C GLY A 36 8.30 1.45 -2.30
N ASP A 37 7.20 1.01 -2.88
CA ASP A 37 6.18 1.90 -3.46
C ASP A 37 5.06 2.21 -2.48
N VAL A 38 5.16 1.73 -1.25
CA VAL A 38 4.11 1.84 -0.25
C VAL A 38 4.58 2.74 0.88
N GLU A 39 3.76 3.72 1.22
CA GLU A 39 4.02 4.62 2.34
C GLU A 39 2.93 4.51 3.38
N ILE A 40 3.30 4.68 4.64
CA ILE A 40 2.35 4.67 5.75
C ILE A 40 2.13 6.09 6.23
N ASP A 41 0.87 6.51 6.24
CA ASP A 41 0.46 7.78 6.81
C ASP A 41 -0.25 7.51 8.14
N ASN A 42 0.46 7.71 9.24
CA ASN A 42 -0.07 7.45 10.57
C ASN A 42 -1.02 8.55 11.04
N ILE A 43 -0.99 9.70 10.43
CA ILE A 43 -1.85 10.82 10.81
C ILE A 43 -3.27 10.58 10.31
N ASN A 44 -3.40 10.20 9.06
CA ASN A 44 -4.69 9.92 8.44
C ASN A 44 -5.05 8.44 8.49
N LYS A 45 -4.17 7.62 9.02
CA LYS A 45 -4.32 6.16 9.08
C LYS A 45 -4.60 5.57 7.71
N GLU A 46 -3.69 5.86 6.80
CA GLU A 46 -3.77 5.39 5.42
C GLU A 46 -2.48 4.72 5.01
N VAL A 47 -2.60 3.74 4.14
CA VAL A 47 -1.48 3.14 3.44
C VAL A 47 -1.56 3.60 2.00
N VAL A 48 -0.55 4.31 1.56
CA VAL A 48 -0.56 4.96 0.25
C VAL A 48 0.32 4.18 -0.71
N ILE A 49 -0.24 3.84 -1.85
CA ILE A 49 0.44 3.11 -2.92
C ILE A 49 0.60 4.06 -4.10
N GLY A 50 1.82 4.21 -4.54
CA GLY A 50 2.01 5.09 -5.69
C GLY A 50 3.44 5.39 -6.02
#